data_516a8fbc0c90f34720d050113bd11070
#
_entry.id   516a8fbc0c90f34720d050113bd11070
#
_cell.length_a   1.000
_cell.length_b   1.000
_cell.length_c   1.000
_cell.angle_alpha   90.00
_cell.angle_beta   90.00
_cell.angle_gamma   90.00
#
_symmetry.space_group_name_H-M   'P 1'
#
loop_
_entity.id
_entity.type
_entity.pdbx_description
1 polymer ?
#
loop_
_entity_poly.entity_id
_entity_poly.type
_entity_poly.pdbx_seq_one_letter_code
_entity_poly.pdbx_strand_id
1 'polypeptide(L)'
;IKYCGTGGVFSKGTRVGAQQYTPEEVAAIVDESHMHGRKVAVHAHGANGIKVALKAGVDTIEHASLIDQEGLELAQKNGAFLSMDIYNTEYTQSEGPKRGELEEFLRKDREVAQLQRDNFKKAVQMGIKLTMGTDTGVHPHKDAPKQLAYMVQYGMTPMQAIQAATKVGAEALGIEQTAGQVAPGYSADIVAVTRNPLDDIHSLDNIAFVMK
;
A
#
# COMPACT_ATOMS: atom_id res chain seq x y z
N ILE A 1 3.92 -2.39 -14.72
CA ILE A 1 2.90 -1.49 -15.30
C ILE A 1 1.99 -1.01 -14.16
N LYS A 2 1.55 0.27 -14.20
CA LYS A 2 0.57 0.83 -13.23
C LYS A 2 -0.62 1.42 -13.96
N TYR A 3 -1.85 1.13 -13.48
CA TYR A 3 -3.08 1.78 -13.97
C TYR A 3 -3.99 2.20 -12.81
N CYS A 4 -4.96 3.08 -13.09
CA CYS A 4 -5.96 3.55 -12.12
C CYS A 4 -7.29 2.82 -12.35
N GLY A 5 -7.56 1.78 -11.57
CA GLY A 5 -8.75 0.91 -11.73
C GLY A 5 -10.04 1.52 -11.20
N THR A 6 -9.95 2.47 -10.27
CA THR A 6 -11.11 3.16 -9.71
C THR A 6 -10.86 4.65 -9.49
N GLY A 7 -11.92 5.42 -9.31
CA GLY A 7 -11.83 6.82 -8.87
C GLY A 7 -11.13 6.95 -7.51
N GLY A 8 -10.27 7.96 -7.37
CA GLY A 8 -9.46 8.22 -6.20
C GLY A 8 -10.01 9.31 -5.28
N VAL A 9 -9.37 9.46 -4.12
CA VAL A 9 -9.67 10.50 -3.12
C VAL A 9 -9.38 11.89 -3.69
N PHE A 10 -8.19 12.09 -4.27
CA PHE A 10 -7.74 13.36 -4.84
C PHE A 10 -8.14 13.55 -6.32
N SER A 11 -9.17 12.86 -6.80
CA SER A 11 -9.71 13.00 -8.15
C SER A 11 -10.97 13.87 -8.15
N LYS A 12 -10.91 15.05 -8.76
CA LYS A 12 -12.04 15.98 -8.83
C LYS A 12 -13.19 15.41 -9.67
N GLY A 13 -14.41 15.54 -9.18
CA GLY A 13 -15.63 15.19 -9.93
C GLY A 13 -15.89 13.70 -10.07
N THR A 14 -15.11 12.83 -9.42
CA THR A 14 -15.34 11.38 -9.41
C THR A 14 -15.75 10.90 -8.02
N ARG A 15 -16.52 9.81 -7.97
CA ARG A 15 -16.78 9.11 -6.69
C ARG A 15 -15.61 8.19 -6.39
N VAL A 16 -15.14 8.19 -5.11
CA VAL A 16 -14.13 7.24 -4.65
C VAL A 16 -14.60 5.81 -4.90
N GLY A 17 -13.74 5.00 -5.50
CA GLY A 17 -14.03 3.60 -5.79
C GLY A 17 -14.91 3.35 -7.02
N ALA A 18 -15.30 4.38 -7.78
CA ALA A 18 -16.02 4.18 -9.04
C ALA A 18 -15.12 3.41 -10.03
N GLN A 19 -15.57 2.22 -10.45
CA GLN A 19 -14.85 1.39 -11.41
C GLN A 19 -14.64 2.13 -12.73
N GLN A 20 -13.44 2.02 -13.33
CA GLN A 20 -13.05 2.78 -14.52
C GLN A 20 -12.81 1.91 -15.77
N TYR A 21 -12.64 0.61 -15.60
CA TYR A 21 -12.36 -0.33 -16.69
C TYR A 21 -13.31 -1.53 -16.62
N THR A 22 -13.63 -2.08 -17.78
CA THR A 22 -14.34 -3.36 -17.86
C THR A 22 -13.41 -4.52 -17.48
N PRO A 23 -13.94 -5.72 -17.12
CA PRO A 23 -13.11 -6.89 -16.87
C PRO A 23 -12.20 -7.25 -18.06
N GLU A 24 -12.70 -7.08 -19.29
CA GLU A 24 -11.97 -7.40 -20.53
C GLU A 24 -10.78 -6.45 -20.73
N GLU A 25 -10.96 -5.16 -20.48
CA GLU A 25 -9.86 -4.17 -20.54
C GLU A 25 -8.78 -4.46 -19.51
N VAL A 26 -9.17 -4.80 -18.28
CA VAL A 26 -8.21 -5.14 -17.22
C VAL A 26 -7.47 -6.43 -17.55
N ALA A 27 -8.18 -7.45 -18.05
CA ALA A 27 -7.55 -8.71 -18.48
C ALA A 27 -6.50 -8.45 -19.60
N ALA A 28 -6.83 -7.61 -20.59
CA ALA A 28 -5.88 -7.27 -21.64
C ALA A 28 -4.62 -6.54 -21.11
N ILE A 29 -4.78 -5.63 -20.12
CA ILE A 29 -3.63 -4.96 -19.47
C ILE A 29 -2.74 -5.98 -18.77
N VAL A 30 -3.34 -6.92 -18.04
CA VAL A 30 -2.59 -7.93 -17.27
C VAL A 30 -1.89 -8.91 -18.19
N ASP A 31 -2.60 -9.48 -19.17
CA ASP A 31 -2.08 -10.46 -20.12
C ASP A 31 -0.88 -9.90 -20.89
N GLU A 32 -1.03 -8.70 -21.45
CA GLU A 32 0.06 -8.04 -22.19
C GLU A 32 1.26 -7.76 -21.29
N SER A 33 1.03 -7.29 -20.06
CA SER A 33 2.11 -6.98 -19.11
C SER A 33 2.87 -8.24 -18.70
N HIS A 34 2.16 -9.30 -18.33
CA HIS A 34 2.74 -10.57 -17.90
C HIS A 34 3.46 -11.28 -19.05
N MET A 35 2.96 -11.19 -20.29
CA MET A 35 3.66 -11.70 -21.47
C MET A 35 5.04 -11.06 -21.64
N HIS A 36 5.21 -9.80 -21.24
CA HIS A 36 6.50 -9.10 -21.22
C HIS A 36 7.26 -9.25 -19.89
N GLY A 37 6.86 -10.17 -19.02
CA GLY A 37 7.50 -10.39 -17.71
C GLY A 37 7.40 -9.18 -16.76
N ARG A 38 6.36 -8.34 -16.92
CA ARG A 38 6.15 -7.15 -16.09
C ARG A 38 5.00 -7.35 -15.12
N LYS A 39 5.24 -7.00 -13.85
CA LYS A 39 4.20 -6.96 -12.83
C LYS A 39 3.21 -5.82 -13.07
N VAL A 40 1.97 -6.02 -12.63
CA VAL A 40 0.88 -5.04 -12.74
C VAL A 40 0.45 -4.57 -11.36
N ALA A 41 0.48 -3.26 -11.14
CA ALA A 41 -0.03 -2.58 -9.96
C ALA A 41 -1.28 -1.78 -10.32
N VAL A 42 -2.29 -1.78 -9.45
CA VAL A 42 -3.50 -1.02 -9.65
C VAL A 42 -3.83 -0.12 -8.47
N HIS A 43 -4.05 1.19 -8.74
CA HIS A 43 -4.73 2.06 -7.81
C HIS A 43 -6.22 1.70 -7.78
N ALA A 44 -6.71 1.20 -6.64
CA ALA A 44 -8.11 0.84 -6.49
C ALA A 44 -8.62 0.99 -5.05
N HIS A 45 -9.68 1.77 -4.88
CA HIS A 45 -10.38 1.92 -3.60
C HIS A 45 -11.62 1.03 -3.51
N GLY A 46 -12.44 1.00 -4.58
CA GLY A 46 -13.76 0.36 -4.56
C GLY A 46 -13.71 -1.15 -4.74
N ALA A 47 -14.53 -1.89 -3.98
CA ALA A 47 -14.56 -3.35 -3.97
C ALA A 47 -14.74 -3.97 -5.36
N ASN A 48 -15.60 -3.41 -6.22
CA ASN A 48 -15.83 -3.98 -7.56
C ASN A 48 -14.58 -3.89 -8.43
N GLY A 49 -13.92 -2.70 -8.50
CA GLY A 49 -12.68 -2.55 -9.27
C GLY A 49 -11.55 -3.42 -8.73
N ILE A 50 -11.43 -3.56 -7.39
CA ILE A 50 -10.46 -4.45 -6.75
C ILE A 50 -10.71 -5.91 -7.17
N LYS A 51 -11.96 -6.38 -7.13
CA LYS A 51 -12.30 -7.75 -7.54
C LYS A 51 -12.07 -8.01 -9.01
N VAL A 52 -12.37 -7.03 -9.88
CA VAL A 52 -12.06 -7.12 -11.31
C VAL A 52 -10.55 -7.26 -11.51
N ALA A 53 -9.76 -6.43 -10.85
CA ALA A 53 -8.31 -6.47 -10.91
C ALA A 53 -7.73 -7.82 -10.42
N LEU A 54 -8.19 -8.29 -9.26
CA LEU A 54 -7.75 -9.58 -8.68
C LEU A 54 -8.15 -10.78 -9.56
N LYS A 55 -9.36 -10.77 -10.15
CA LYS A 55 -9.81 -11.82 -11.07
C LYS A 55 -8.99 -11.85 -12.36
N ALA A 56 -8.50 -10.70 -12.82
CA ALA A 56 -7.60 -10.60 -13.97
C ALA A 56 -6.14 -10.98 -13.63
N GLY A 57 -5.77 -11.09 -12.35
CA GLY A 57 -4.44 -11.54 -11.94
C GLY A 57 -3.42 -10.42 -11.71
N VAL A 58 -3.85 -9.21 -11.31
CA VAL A 58 -2.90 -8.14 -10.92
C VAL A 58 -2.03 -8.57 -9.75
N ASP A 59 -0.79 -8.09 -9.70
CA ASP A 59 0.18 -8.46 -8.67
C ASP A 59 0.00 -7.64 -7.39
N THR A 60 -0.33 -6.34 -7.49
CA THR A 60 -0.50 -5.47 -6.34
C THR A 60 -1.74 -4.60 -6.43
N ILE A 61 -2.42 -4.41 -5.29
CA ILE A 61 -3.53 -3.46 -5.12
C ILE A 61 -3.06 -2.35 -4.20
N GLU A 62 -3.04 -1.12 -4.72
CA GLU A 62 -2.72 0.07 -3.94
C GLU A 62 -3.99 0.64 -3.29
N HIS A 63 -3.87 1.14 -2.07
CA HIS A 63 -4.92 1.69 -1.21
C HIS A 63 -5.90 0.64 -0.67
N ALA A 64 -6.60 -0.11 -1.52
CA ALA A 64 -7.57 -1.14 -1.17
C ALA A 64 -8.62 -0.70 -0.13
N SER A 65 -8.95 0.60 -0.05
CA SER A 65 -9.66 1.20 1.09
C SER A 65 -11.02 0.57 1.38
N LEU A 66 -11.80 0.27 0.35
CA LEU A 66 -13.15 -0.29 0.45
C LEU A 66 -13.20 -1.76 0.01
N ILE A 67 -12.09 -2.48 0.16
CA ILE A 67 -12.04 -3.92 -0.14
C ILE A 67 -13.04 -4.67 0.75
N ASP A 68 -13.86 -5.53 0.13
CA ASP A 68 -14.82 -6.36 0.86
C ASP A 68 -14.23 -7.75 1.18
N GLN A 69 -15.01 -8.58 1.86
CA GLN A 69 -14.59 -9.91 2.26
C GLN A 69 -14.19 -10.78 1.05
N GLU A 70 -14.98 -10.75 -0.04
CA GLU A 70 -14.65 -11.48 -1.29
C GLU A 70 -13.32 -10.98 -1.88
N GLY A 71 -13.08 -9.67 -1.85
CA GLY A 71 -11.82 -9.08 -2.31
C GLY A 71 -10.62 -9.54 -1.49
N LEU A 72 -10.74 -9.59 -0.14
CA LEU A 72 -9.69 -10.11 0.74
C LEU A 72 -9.40 -11.60 0.46
N GLU A 73 -10.44 -12.42 0.29
CA GLU A 73 -10.30 -13.85 -0.03
C GLU A 73 -9.63 -14.07 -1.40
N LEU A 74 -9.98 -13.26 -2.40
CA LEU A 74 -9.33 -13.28 -3.71
C LEU A 74 -7.86 -12.87 -3.63
N ALA A 75 -7.54 -11.81 -2.88
CA ALA A 75 -6.16 -11.37 -2.69
C ALA A 75 -5.32 -12.48 -2.01
N GLN A 76 -5.85 -13.12 -0.97
CA GLN A 76 -5.18 -14.23 -0.29
C GLN A 76 -4.98 -15.43 -1.23
N LYS A 77 -6.04 -15.83 -1.94
CA LYS A 77 -6.02 -16.98 -2.87
C LYS A 77 -5.01 -16.78 -4.00
N ASN A 78 -4.95 -15.58 -4.56
CA ASN A 78 -4.07 -15.26 -5.68
C ASN A 78 -2.64 -14.93 -5.25
N GLY A 79 -2.39 -14.75 -3.94
CA GLY A 79 -1.09 -14.30 -3.43
C GLY A 79 -0.75 -12.86 -3.82
N ALA A 80 -1.77 -12.05 -4.17
CA ALA A 80 -1.60 -10.65 -4.51
C ALA A 80 -1.20 -9.83 -3.27
N PHE A 81 -0.42 -8.78 -3.49
CA PHE A 81 -0.01 -7.87 -2.42
C PHE A 81 -1.03 -6.74 -2.25
N LEU A 82 -1.28 -6.33 -1.01
CA LEU A 82 -1.99 -5.09 -0.72
C LEU A 82 -1.01 -4.05 -0.18
N SER A 83 -1.00 -2.87 -0.78
CA SER A 83 -0.16 -1.73 -0.43
C SER A 83 -1.08 -0.62 0.10
N MET A 84 -1.37 -0.67 1.41
CA MET A 84 -2.37 0.18 2.05
C MET A 84 -1.71 1.32 2.83
N ASP A 85 -1.91 2.54 2.38
CA ASP A 85 -1.31 3.79 2.87
C ASP A 85 -2.09 4.41 4.04
N ILE A 86 -2.25 3.67 5.13
CA ILE A 86 -3.15 3.98 6.26
C ILE A 86 -2.74 5.19 7.12
N TYR A 87 -1.53 5.74 6.92
CA TYR A 87 -1.09 6.99 7.55
C TYR A 87 -1.60 8.24 6.82
N ASN A 88 -1.83 8.19 5.50
CA ASN A 88 -2.11 9.36 4.67
C ASN A 88 -3.22 10.25 5.22
N THR A 89 -4.30 9.68 5.72
CA THR A 89 -5.42 10.42 6.30
C THR A 89 -4.99 11.34 7.44
N GLU A 90 -4.07 10.94 8.29
CA GLU A 90 -3.60 11.80 9.41
C GLU A 90 -3.01 13.09 8.87
N TYR A 91 -2.15 12.98 7.88
CA TYR A 91 -1.55 14.14 7.23
C TYR A 91 -2.59 14.96 6.45
N THR A 92 -3.43 14.29 5.66
CA THR A 92 -4.47 14.93 4.84
C THR A 92 -5.42 15.75 5.70
N GLN A 93 -5.90 15.21 6.83
CA GLN A 93 -6.85 15.92 7.70
C GLN A 93 -6.19 17.02 8.55
N SER A 94 -4.93 16.85 8.97
CA SER A 94 -4.23 17.85 9.79
C SER A 94 -3.65 19.01 8.98
N GLU A 95 -3.10 18.73 7.80
CA GLU A 95 -2.36 19.70 6.99
C GLU A 95 -3.11 20.15 5.73
N GLY A 96 -4.03 19.33 5.20
CA GLY A 96 -4.79 19.63 3.99
C GLY A 96 -5.55 20.98 4.06
N PRO A 97 -6.30 21.26 5.13
CA PRO A 97 -6.97 22.56 5.28
C PRO A 97 -6.01 23.74 5.24
N LYS A 98 -4.83 23.63 5.87
CA LYS A 98 -3.80 24.66 5.91
C LYS A 98 -3.14 24.89 4.53
N ARG A 99 -3.11 23.85 3.71
CA ARG A 99 -2.55 23.86 2.36
C ARG A 99 -3.58 24.28 1.30
N GLY A 100 -4.82 24.51 1.68
CA GLY A 100 -5.90 24.87 0.77
C GLY A 100 -6.42 23.72 -0.07
N GLU A 101 -6.33 22.48 0.44
CA GLU A 101 -6.91 21.30 -0.23
C GLU A 101 -8.43 21.46 -0.38
N LEU A 102 -8.97 20.97 -1.49
CA LEU A 102 -10.41 21.05 -1.75
C LEU A 102 -11.21 20.25 -0.71
N GLU A 103 -12.29 20.83 -0.20
CA GLU A 103 -13.17 20.15 0.74
C GLU A 103 -13.72 18.83 0.18
N GLU A 104 -13.89 18.73 -1.14
CA GLU A 104 -14.25 17.47 -1.80
C GLU A 104 -13.24 16.37 -1.48
N PHE A 105 -11.92 16.66 -1.49
CA PHE A 105 -10.86 15.69 -1.21
C PHE A 105 -10.83 15.33 0.27
N LEU A 106 -10.90 16.32 1.15
CA LEU A 106 -10.93 16.11 2.60
C LEU A 106 -12.13 15.26 3.03
N ARG A 107 -13.30 15.50 2.45
CA ARG A 107 -14.50 14.70 2.69
C ARG A 107 -14.33 13.26 2.22
N LYS A 108 -13.86 13.06 1.00
CA LYS A 108 -13.62 11.72 0.44
C LYS A 108 -12.61 10.91 1.28
N ASP A 109 -11.54 11.57 1.76
CA ASP A 109 -10.57 10.95 2.63
C ASP A 109 -11.22 10.50 3.95
N ARG A 110 -12.02 11.35 4.60
CA ARG A 110 -12.77 10.99 5.82
C ARG A 110 -13.71 9.80 5.60
N GLU A 111 -14.38 9.74 4.44
CA GLU A 111 -15.30 8.66 4.10
C GLU A 111 -14.64 7.28 4.01
N VAL A 112 -13.38 7.22 3.61
CA VAL A 112 -12.68 5.93 3.40
C VAL A 112 -11.72 5.55 4.52
N ALA A 113 -11.23 6.51 5.30
CA ALA A 113 -10.14 6.36 6.25
C ALA A 113 -10.34 5.20 7.24
N GLN A 114 -11.43 5.22 7.98
CA GLN A 114 -11.69 4.18 9.00
C GLN A 114 -11.91 2.82 8.36
N LEU A 115 -12.62 2.76 7.24
CA LEU A 115 -12.85 1.50 6.51
C LEU A 115 -11.53 0.90 6.00
N GLN A 116 -10.61 1.73 5.49
CA GLN A 116 -9.28 1.29 5.07
C GLN A 116 -8.51 0.67 6.24
N ARG A 117 -8.52 1.30 7.40
CA ARG A 117 -7.84 0.81 8.62
C ARG A 117 -8.44 -0.49 9.14
N ASP A 118 -9.78 -0.60 9.13
CA ASP A 118 -10.47 -1.82 9.54
C ASP A 118 -10.17 -2.98 8.56
N ASN A 119 -10.13 -2.69 7.26
CA ASN A 119 -9.78 -3.66 6.24
C ASN A 119 -8.30 -4.05 6.28
N PHE A 120 -7.39 -3.10 6.59
CA PHE A 120 -5.99 -3.41 6.87
C PHE A 120 -5.86 -4.42 8.02
N LYS A 121 -6.55 -4.18 9.14
CA LYS A 121 -6.55 -5.09 10.29
C LYS A 121 -7.05 -6.49 9.92
N LYS A 122 -8.13 -6.59 9.12
CA LYS A 122 -8.62 -7.88 8.61
C LYS A 122 -7.58 -8.56 7.73
N ALA A 123 -6.92 -7.83 6.81
CA ALA A 123 -5.88 -8.37 5.94
C ALA A 123 -4.70 -8.93 6.75
N VAL A 124 -4.28 -8.24 7.83
CA VAL A 124 -3.26 -8.74 8.78
C VAL A 124 -3.73 -10.06 9.42
N GLN A 125 -4.96 -10.11 9.94
CA GLN A 125 -5.52 -11.31 10.59
C GLN A 125 -5.64 -12.50 9.64
N MET A 126 -5.93 -12.26 8.37
CA MET A 126 -6.01 -13.29 7.33
C MET A 126 -4.64 -13.71 6.80
N GLY A 127 -3.54 -13.04 7.19
CA GLY A 127 -2.19 -13.32 6.69
C GLY A 127 -1.99 -12.98 5.21
N ILE A 128 -2.73 -11.99 4.71
CA ILE A 128 -2.55 -11.49 3.34
C ILE A 128 -1.20 -10.77 3.25
N LYS A 129 -0.52 -10.89 2.11
CA LYS A 129 0.75 -10.20 1.86
C LYS A 129 0.52 -8.69 1.83
N LEU A 130 1.07 -7.99 2.83
CA LEU A 130 0.99 -6.54 2.94
C LEU A 130 2.36 -5.92 2.75
N THR A 131 2.45 -4.90 1.90
CA THR A 131 3.65 -4.08 1.72
C THR A 131 3.50 -2.74 2.42
N MET A 132 4.61 -2.07 2.70
CA MET A 132 4.61 -0.68 3.15
C MET A 132 4.37 0.24 1.93
N GLY A 133 3.12 0.66 1.74
CA GLY A 133 2.75 1.73 0.81
C GLY A 133 2.65 3.05 1.55
N THR A 134 3.15 4.13 0.98
CA THR A 134 3.16 5.44 1.63
C THR A 134 2.47 6.54 0.83
N ASP A 135 2.38 6.38 -0.50
CA ASP A 135 1.87 7.41 -1.42
C ASP A 135 2.48 8.80 -1.14
N THR A 136 3.80 8.83 -0.87
CA THR A 136 4.54 10.08 -0.64
C THR A 136 4.42 11.01 -1.84
N GLY A 137 4.16 12.29 -1.54
CA GLY A 137 3.63 13.28 -2.48
C GLY A 137 2.34 13.85 -1.88
N VAL A 138 1.47 12.98 -1.32
CA VAL A 138 0.39 13.40 -0.43
C VAL A 138 0.99 14.01 0.83
N HIS A 139 1.97 13.34 1.44
CA HIS A 139 2.77 13.87 2.56
C HIS A 139 4.27 13.95 2.20
N PRO A 140 5.10 14.70 2.96
CA PRO A 140 6.54 14.76 2.73
C PRO A 140 7.23 13.40 2.89
N HIS A 141 8.25 13.11 2.06
CA HIS A 141 9.02 11.86 2.13
C HIS A 141 9.59 11.55 3.52
N LYS A 142 10.00 12.59 4.29
CA LYS A 142 10.49 12.43 5.67
C LYS A 142 9.48 11.79 6.63
N ASP A 143 8.18 11.87 6.31
CA ASP A 143 7.10 11.31 7.12
C ASP A 143 6.76 9.86 6.73
N ALA A 144 7.37 9.32 5.68
CA ALA A 144 7.14 7.95 5.23
C ALA A 144 7.32 6.88 6.34
N PRO A 145 8.32 6.96 7.25
CA PRO A 145 8.48 5.98 8.33
C PRO A 145 7.28 5.91 9.28
N LYS A 146 6.49 6.98 9.41
CA LYS A 146 5.28 6.99 10.25
C LYS A 146 4.26 5.93 9.84
N GLN A 147 4.23 5.55 8.56
CA GLN A 147 3.40 4.44 8.08
C GLN A 147 3.65 3.15 8.88
N LEU A 148 4.89 2.85 9.27
CA LEU A 148 5.23 1.65 10.05
C LEU A 148 4.57 1.65 11.43
N ALA A 149 4.54 2.80 12.10
CA ALA A 149 3.87 2.93 13.39
C ALA A 149 2.36 2.68 13.26
N TYR A 150 1.73 3.17 12.19
CA TYR A 150 0.32 2.90 11.90
C TYR A 150 0.07 1.42 11.57
N MET A 151 0.95 0.77 10.81
CA MET A 151 0.85 -0.67 10.55
C MET A 151 0.86 -1.48 11.85
N VAL A 152 1.70 -1.11 12.81
CA VAL A 152 1.75 -1.74 14.15
C VAL A 152 0.48 -1.43 14.94
N GLN A 153 0.04 -0.17 14.97
CA GLN A 153 -1.19 0.25 15.66
C GLN A 153 -2.42 -0.52 15.15
N TYR A 154 -2.44 -0.86 13.86
CA TYR A 154 -3.55 -1.57 13.22
C TYR A 154 -3.33 -3.07 13.06
N GLY A 155 -2.43 -3.66 13.85
CA GLY A 155 -2.42 -5.10 14.10
C GLY A 155 -1.19 -5.88 13.67
N MET A 156 -0.20 -5.27 13.02
CA MET A 156 1.09 -5.91 12.76
C MET A 156 1.96 -5.92 14.02
N THR A 157 2.81 -6.92 14.14
CA THR A 157 3.96 -6.81 15.05
C THR A 157 5.02 -5.87 14.43
N PRO A 158 5.91 -5.26 15.24
CA PRO A 158 7.01 -4.44 14.70
C PRO A 158 7.84 -5.18 13.63
N MET A 159 8.12 -6.46 13.84
CA MET A 159 8.84 -7.28 12.86
C MET A 159 8.07 -7.43 11.55
N GLN A 160 6.75 -7.65 11.59
CA GLN A 160 5.93 -7.74 10.38
C GLN A 160 5.92 -6.41 9.60
N ALA A 161 5.82 -5.26 10.29
CA ALA A 161 5.87 -3.95 9.66
C ALA A 161 7.23 -3.71 8.98
N ILE A 162 8.35 -4.05 9.63
CA ILE A 162 9.69 -3.97 9.04
C ILE A 162 9.80 -4.90 7.83
N GLN A 163 9.31 -6.13 7.92
CA GLN A 163 9.33 -7.07 6.81
C GLN A 163 8.47 -6.57 5.63
N ALA A 164 7.33 -5.94 5.89
CA ALA A 164 6.48 -5.33 4.86
C ALA A 164 7.22 -4.23 4.08
N ALA A 165 8.08 -3.46 4.77
CA ALA A 165 8.90 -2.41 4.16
C ALA A 165 10.18 -2.92 3.48
N THR A 166 10.57 -4.16 3.70
CA THR A 166 11.85 -4.73 3.23
C THR A 166 11.62 -5.99 2.42
N LYS A 167 11.60 -7.16 3.04
CA LYS A 167 11.52 -8.46 2.39
C LYS A 167 10.25 -8.61 1.54
N VAL A 168 9.07 -8.28 2.09
CA VAL A 168 7.79 -8.39 1.38
C VAL A 168 7.70 -7.35 0.26
N GLY A 169 8.21 -6.14 0.50
CA GLY A 169 8.33 -5.11 -0.54
C GLY A 169 9.21 -5.55 -1.70
N ALA A 170 10.35 -6.19 -1.43
CA ALA A 170 11.23 -6.75 -2.45
C ALA A 170 10.54 -7.87 -3.26
N GLU A 171 9.79 -8.75 -2.59
CA GLU A 171 8.99 -9.80 -3.24
C GLU A 171 7.91 -9.19 -4.16
N ALA A 172 7.21 -8.17 -3.69
CA ALA A 172 6.21 -7.47 -4.51
C ALA A 172 6.82 -6.85 -5.77
N LEU A 173 8.06 -6.36 -5.68
CA LEU A 173 8.79 -5.79 -6.81
C LEU A 173 9.50 -6.83 -7.69
N GLY A 174 9.60 -8.10 -7.26
CA GLY A 174 10.32 -9.17 -7.97
C GLY A 174 11.84 -9.02 -7.89
N ILE A 175 12.37 -8.44 -6.81
CA ILE A 175 13.79 -8.23 -6.55
C ILE A 175 14.26 -8.93 -5.26
N GLU A 176 13.49 -9.86 -4.75
CA GLU A 176 13.71 -10.57 -3.49
C GLU A 176 15.00 -11.41 -3.47
N GLN A 177 15.60 -11.67 -4.63
CA GLN A 177 16.87 -12.36 -4.75
C GLN A 177 18.09 -11.45 -4.54
N THR A 178 17.88 -10.13 -4.58
CA THR A 178 18.97 -9.14 -4.53
C THR A 178 18.78 -8.03 -3.51
N ALA A 179 17.58 -7.88 -2.96
CA ALA A 179 17.24 -6.81 -2.03
C ALA A 179 16.26 -7.27 -0.94
N GLY A 180 16.03 -6.44 0.09
CA GLY A 180 15.02 -6.65 1.14
C GLY A 180 15.53 -7.38 2.38
N GLN A 181 16.80 -7.78 2.44
CA GLN A 181 17.38 -8.38 3.65
C GLN A 181 18.90 -8.12 3.75
N VAL A 182 19.41 -8.17 4.97
CA VAL A 182 20.86 -8.07 5.24
C VAL A 182 21.44 -9.49 5.21
N ALA A 183 21.97 -9.88 4.06
CA ALA A 183 22.56 -11.21 3.85
C ALA A 183 23.68 -11.15 2.81
N PRO A 184 24.66 -12.08 2.82
CA PRO A 184 25.69 -12.16 1.78
C PRO A 184 25.08 -12.27 0.38
N GLY A 185 25.58 -11.46 -0.55
CA GLY A 185 25.11 -11.43 -1.94
C GLY A 185 23.93 -10.47 -2.20
N TYR A 186 23.36 -9.85 -1.17
CA TYR A 186 22.31 -8.83 -1.30
C TYR A 186 22.91 -7.43 -1.41
N SER A 187 22.15 -6.53 -2.03
CA SER A 187 22.48 -5.10 -2.06
C SER A 187 22.58 -4.54 -0.64
N ALA A 188 23.58 -3.72 -0.40
CA ALA A 188 23.82 -3.11 0.91
C ALA A 188 22.97 -1.86 1.15
N ASP A 189 21.69 -1.90 0.75
CA ASP A 189 20.70 -0.87 1.06
C ASP A 189 20.29 -1.00 2.53
N ILE A 190 21.02 -0.30 3.42
CA ILE A 190 20.94 -0.50 4.87
C ILE A 190 20.62 0.82 5.55
N VAL A 191 19.68 0.78 6.50
CA VAL A 191 19.42 1.86 7.46
C VAL A 191 19.76 1.38 8.87
N ALA A 192 20.28 2.28 9.71
CA ALA A 192 20.47 2.00 11.13
C ALA A 192 19.80 3.06 12.00
N VAL A 193 19.30 2.64 13.13
CA VAL A 193 18.65 3.46 14.16
C VAL A 193 19.34 3.28 15.50
N THR A 194 19.16 4.23 16.42
CA THR A 194 19.86 4.26 17.73
C THR A 194 19.21 3.37 18.77
N ARG A 195 17.96 2.94 18.56
CA ARG A 195 17.21 2.07 19.48
C ARG A 195 16.63 0.88 18.71
N ASN A 196 16.34 -0.20 19.43
CA ASN A 196 15.74 -1.40 18.83
C ASN A 196 14.31 -1.11 18.33
N PRO A 197 14.03 -1.20 17.01
CA PRO A 197 12.71 -0.94 16.46
C PRO A 197 11.68 -2.04 16.79
N LEU A 198 12.12 -3.17 17.34
CA LEU A 198 11.22 -4.23 17.80
C LEU A 198 10.61 -3.90 19.18
N ASP A 199 11.29 -3.07 19.98
CA ASP A 199 10.80 -2.59 21.26
C ASP A 199 9.96 -1.32 21.09
N ASP A 200 10.36 -0.45 20.15
CA ASP A 200 9.67 0.80 19.82
C ASP A 200 9.82 1.11 18.32
N ILE A 201 8.77 0.86 17.56
CA ILE A 201 8.74 1.09 16.11
C ILE A 201 9.02 2.56 15.74
N HIS A 202 8.70 3.51 16.62
CA HIS A 202 8.98 4.94 16.41
C HIS A 202 10.47 5.27 16.38
N SER A 203 11.36 4.36 16.75
CA SER A 203 12.79 4.53 16.54
C SER A 203 13.14 4.71 15.05
N LEU A 204 12.29 4.21 14.14
CA LEU A 204 12.42 4.36 12.69
C LEU A 204 12.02 5.76 12.17
N ASP A 205 11.39 6.60 13.00
CA ASP A 205 11.12 8.00 12.65
C ASP A 205 12.42 8.83 12.57
N ASN A 206 13.51 8.34 13.17
CA ASN A 206 14.81 9.03 13.24
C ASN A 206 15.93 8.09 12.80
N ILE A 207 16.19 8.04 11.49
CA ILE A 207 17.26 7.25 10.89
C ILE A 207 18.62 7.88 11.21
N ALA A 208 19.52 7.11 11.83
CA ALA A 208 20.86 7.57 12.22
C ALA A 208 21.90 7.34 11.11
N PHE A 209 21.69 6.34 10.26
CA PHE A 209 22.61 5.99 9.18
C PHE A 209 21.84 5.42 7.98
N VAL A 210 22.28 5.80 6.79
CA VAL A 210 21.79 5.27 5.50
C VAL A 210 22.99 4.88 4.64
N MET A 211 22.92 3.68 4.10
CA MET A 211 23.88 3.18 3.10
C MET A 211 23.13 2.66 1.88
N LYS A 212 23.73 2.89 0.71
CA LYS A 212 23.27 2.37 -0.58
C LYS A 212 24.44 1.75 -1.33
#